data_1ced27653c1fe9ee712b54c09028277a
#
_entry.id   1ced27653c1fe9ee712b54c09028277a
#
_cell.length_a   1.000
_cell.length_b   1.000
_cell.length_c   1.000
_cell.angle_alpha   90.00
_cell.angle_beta   90.00
_cell.angle_gamma   90.00
#
_symmetry.space_group_name_H-M   'P 1'
#
loop_
_entity.id
_entity.type
_entity.pdbx_description
1 polymer ?
#
loop_
_entity_poly.entity_id
_entity_poly.type
_entity_poly.pdbx_seq_one_letter_code
_entity_poly.pdbx_strand_id
1 'polypeptide(L)'
;MSQEYKYFAFISYNSKDVKWGSRLQRKLEGYKMSAALCSEKGLAKTPLKPIFFAPTDIQPNDLDDEIRARLQASRHLIVICSPNSAKSEWVGKEIAFFHSLGRKENIHFFIVDGAPNTNDPNTECFNPAIKRLGMDNVLGANINERNYSWRYLNVQRAYVQLITKLLGVEFDTLWQRHKRQLRAKWFTAVALILIVVGAFVWAWSAQRPVTVSVSLEEVTVANPNLPALSDAEITLVLGDDVRSVRVSSLDQVATFTNVPKALLGSDVELRFVDFPDVPGGENYHPVTTTMRLSETMSLPISRDTMKYGMLKTRLVDRNYRSLPNYTIDIEGMSFTSDANGNIDAYIPQHLQRESYVVMNDTLRNVGLSSRLLIVVE
;
A
#
# COMPACT_ATOMS: atom_id res chain seq x y z
N MET A 1 -28.29 -24.73 54.08
CA MET A 1 -27.03 -23.97 54.13
C MET A 1 -26.32 -24.16 52.82
N SER A 2 -26.10 -23.13 52.02
CA SER A 2 -25.32 -23.23 50.80
C SER A 2 -23.87 -23.46 51.20
N GLN A 3 -23.31 -24.57 50.76
CA GLN A 3 -21.90 -24.90 51.03
C GLN A 3 -21.04 -23.89 50.29
N GLU A 4 -20.27 -23.08 51.02
CA GLU A 4 -19.39 -22.07 50.50
C GLU A 4 -18.09 -22.74 50.03
N TYR A 5 -17.84 -22.73 48.71
CA TYR A 5 -16.62 -23.30 48.13
C TYR A 5 -15.56 -22.24 47.95
N LYS A 6 -14.31 -22.56 48.33
CA LYS A 6 -13.16 -21.67 48.16
C LYS A 6 -12.80 -21.53 46.66
N TYR A 7 -12.94 -22.59 45.89
CA TYR A 7 -12.63 -22.62 44.47
C TYR A 7 -13.89 -22.90 43.66
N PHE A 8 -14.06 -22.21 42.54
CA PHE A 8 -15.13 -22.51 41.61
C PHE A 8 -14.93 -23.88 40.95
N ALA A 9 -13.70 -24.17 40.52
CA ALA A 9 -13.35 -25.49 39.96
C ALA A 9 -11.90 -25.87 40.29
N PHE A 10 -11.66 -27.19 40.28
CA PHE A 10 -10.34 -27.79 40.28
C PHE A 10 -10.06 -28.36 38.89
N ILE A 11 -8.87 -28.12 38.30
CA ILE A 11 -8.45 -28.69 37.02
C ILE A 11 -7.54 -29.88 37.29
N SER A 12 -8.02 -31.09 37.02
CA SER A 12 -7.29 -32.34 37.02
C SER A 12 -6.66 -32.60 35.65
N TYR A 13 -5.37 -32.89 35.60
CA TYR A 13 -4.64 -33.09 34.35
C TYR A 13 -3.38 -33.93 34.53
N ASN A 14 -2.87 -34.53 33.46
CA ASN A 14 -1.54 -35.14 33.44
C ASN A 14 -0.45 -34.04 33.17
N SER A 15 0.74 -34.20 33.77
CA SER A 15 1.86 -33.23 33.63
C SER A 15 2.21 -32.88 32.18
N LYS A 16 2.07 -33.85 31.26
CA LYS A 16 2.29 -33.62 29.82
C LYS A 16 1.27 -32.67 29.18
N ASP A 17 0.12 -32.49 29.81
CA ASP A 17 -0.99 -31.65 29.34
C ASP A 17 -1.05 -30.27 30.05
N VAL A 18 0.00 -29.89 30.79
CA VAL A 18 0.09 -28.64 31.56
C VAL A 18 -0.23 -27.39 30.72
N LYS A 19 0.15 -27.36 29.44
CA LYS A 19 -0.16 -26.27 28.52
C LYS A 19 -1.65 -26.07 28.32
N TRP A 20 -2.41 -27.14 28.27
CA TRP A 20 -3.87 -27.13 28.16
C TRP A 20 -4.51 -26.72 29.48
N GLY A 21 -4.02 -27.19 30.61
CA GLY A 21 -4.48 -26.76 31.94
C GLY A 21 -4.34 -25.25 32.14
N SER A 22 -3.17 -24.73 31.91
CA SER A 22 -2.90 -23.29 32.02
C SER A 22 -3.73 -22.42 31.05
N ARG A 23 -3.92 -22.88 29.81
CA ARG A 23 -4.78 -22.20 28.85
C ARG A 23 -6.24 -22.21 29.27
N LEU A 24 -6.71 -23.34 29.75
CA LEU A 24 -8.08 -23.52 30.24
C LEU A 24 -8.35 -22.62 31.44
N GLN A 25 -7.48 -22.63 32.46
CA GLN A 25 -7.59 -21.77 33.63
C GLN A 25 -7.72 -20.30 33.20
N ARG A 26 -6.77 -19.79 32.43
CA ARG A 26 -6.79 -18.37 31.94
C ARG A 26 -8.06 -18.03 31.16
N LYS A 27 -8.53 -18.96 30.33
CA LYS A 27 -9.72 -18.77 29.51
C LYS A 27 -10.98 -18.72 30.38
N LEU A 28 -11.11 -19.58 31.37
CA LEU A 28 -12.24 -19.64 32.27
C LEU A 28 -12.26 -18.43 33.25
N GLU A 29 -11.13 -18.15 33.89
CA GLU A 29 -11.04 -17.01 34.81
C GLU A 29 -11.19 -15.65 34.09
N GLY A 30 -10.73 -15.58 32.82
CA GLY A 30 -10.92 -14.42 31.97
C GLY A 30 -12.32 -14.30 31.36
N TYR A 31 -13.20 -15.28 31.56
CA TYR A 31 -14.54 -15.24 31.00
C TYR A 31 -15.39 -14.16 31.67
N LYS A 32 -15.93 -13.27 30.85
CA LYS A 32 -16.81 -12.17 31.27
C LYS A 32 -18.24 -12.44 30.81
N MET A 33 -19.11 -12.66 31.77
CA MET A 33 -20.54 -12.79 31.53
C MET A 33 -21.14 -11.44 31.16
N SER A 34 -22.18 -11.45 30.35
CA SER A 34 -22.87 -10.20 30.00
C SER A 34 -23.75 -9.69 31.13
N ALA A 35 -23.97 -8.38 31.18
CA ALA A 35 -24.83 -7.76 32.16
C ALA A 35 -26.24 -8.37 32.17
N ALA A 36 -26.83 -8.66 31.02
CA ALA A 36 -28.15 -9.30 30.93
C ALA A 36 -28.18 -10.68 31.58
N LEU A 37 -27.18 -11.54 31.28
CA LEU A 37 -27.11 -12.87 31.91
C LEU A 37 -26.74 -12.80 33.40
N CYS A 38 -25.92 -11.83 33.80
CA CYS A 38 -25.62 -11.59 35.21
C CYS A 38 -26.91 -11.27 36.00
N SER A 39 -27.72 -10.37 35.44
CA SER A 39 -29.02 -10.01 36.08
C SER A 39 -29.99 -11.16 36.10
N GLU A 40 -30.14 -11.91 34.99
CA GLU A 40 -31.04 -13.05 34.87
C GLU A 40 -30.69 -14.21 35.82
N LYS A 41 -29.38 -14.51 35.97
CA LYS A 41 -28.90 -15.65 36.75
C LYS A 41 -28.38 -15.26 38.14
N GLY A 42 -28.36 -13.99 38.52
CA GLY A 42 -27.86 -13.51 39.80
C GLY A 42 -26.35 -13.78 39.99
N LEU A 43 -25.58 -13.86 38.90
CA LEU A 43 -24.18 -14.23 38.92
C LEU A 43 -23.25 -13.01 38.73
N ALA A 44 -22.03 -13.07 39.28
CA ALA A 44 -21.02 -12.04 39.09
C ALA A 44 -20.56 -11.95 37.63
N LYS A 45 -19.96 -10.81 37.23
CA LYS A 45 -19.42 -10.59 35.88
C LYS A 45 -18.34 -11.59 35.50
N THR A 46 -17.59 -12.09 36.48
CA THR A 46 -16.57 -13.14 36.33
C THR A 46 -16.89 -14.33 37.22
N PRO A 47 -17.92 -15.15 36.89
CA PRO A 47 -18.48 -16.13 37.81
C PRO A 47 -17.61 -17.37 38.00
N LEU A 48 -16.59 -17.56 37.14
CA LEU A 48 -15.76 -18.76 37.08
C LEU A 48 -14.44 -18.62 37.86
N LYS A 49 -14.36 -17.73 38.85
CA LYS A 49 -13.17 -17.50 39.68
C LYS A 49 -13.44 -17.84 41.15
N PRO A 50 -12.38 -18.25 41.88
CA PRO A 50 -11.05 -18.71 41.45
C PRO A 50 -11.07 -20.17 40.99
N ILE A 51 -10.13 -20.53 40.10
CA ILE A 51 -9.93 -21.90 39.64
C ILE A 51 -8.61 -22.42 40.20
N PHE A 52 -8.64 -23.58 40.89
CA PHE A 52 -7.43 -24.21 41.34
C PHE A 52 -6.78 -24.99 40.20
N PHE A 53 -5.51 -24.72 39.97
CA PHE A 53 -4.65 -25.36 39.01
C PHE A 53 -3.27 -25.52 39.66
N ALA A 54 -2.87 -26.73 39.96
CA ALA A 54 -1.57 -27.01 40.59
C ALA A 54 -0.48 -27.11 39.54
N PRO A 55 0.63 -26.37 39.62
CA PRO A 55 1.83 -26.67 38.84
C PRO A 55 2.42 -28.01 39.28
N THR A 56 2.99 -28.76 38.35
CA THR A 56 3.33 -30.20 38.41
C THR A 56 4.55 -30.58 39.25
N ASP A 57 5.14 -29.70 40.05
CA ASP A 57 6.42 -29.96 40.71
C ASP A 57 6.32 -30.52 42.16
N ILE A 58 5.18 -31.06 42.51
CA ILE A 58 4.96 -31.54 43.86
C ILE A 58 5.20 -33.07 43.93
N GLN A 59 6.07 -33.48 44.83
CA GLN A 59 6.48 -34.88 45.01
C GLN A 59 5.38 -35.79 45.62
N PRO A 60 5.31 -37.10 45.31
CA PRO A 60 4.13 -37.94 45.53
C PRO A 60 3.74 -38.26 46.98
N ASN A 61 4.56 -37.99 47.98
CA ASN A 61 4.35 -38.55 49.30
C ASN A 61 3.64 -37.63 50.32
N ASP A 62 3.60 -36.31 50.13
CA ASP A 62 2.94 -35.39 51.09
C ASP A 62 1.67 -34.75 50.54
N LEU A 63 1.22 -35.15 49.37
CA LEU A 63 0.23 -34.44 48.58
C LEU A 63 -1.20 -34.98 48.70
N ASP A 64 -1.37 -36.19 49.22
CA ASP A 64 -2.69 -36.81 49.15
C ASP A 64 -3.69 -35.99 50.00
N ASP A 65 -3.30 -35.49 51.16
CA ASP A 65 -4.21 -34.74 52.01
C ASP A 65 -4.42 -33.27 51.54
N GLU A 66 -3.39 -32.63 51.03
CA GLU A 66 -3.55 -31.27 50.49
C GLU A 66 -4.40 -31.22 49.21
N ILE A 67 -4.18 -32.16 48.27
CA ILE A 67 -4.98 -32.26 47.06
C ILE A 67 -6.43 -32.63 47.40
N ARG A 68 -6.65 -33.56 48.34
CA ARG A 68 -8.00 -33.89 48.84
C ARG A 68 -8.69 -32.67 49.43
N ALA A 69 -8.00 -31.89 50.27
CA ALA A 69 -8.54 -30.65 50.83
C ALA A 69 -8.92 -29.61 49.74
N ARG A 70 -8.10 -29.47 48.68
CA ARG A 70 -8.39 -28.57 47.54
C ARG A 70 -9.57 -29.06 46.70
N LEU A 71 -9.65 -30.38 46.41
CA LEU A 71 -10.80 -30.99 45.75
C LEU A 71 -12.09 -30.82 46.54
N GLN A 72 -12.04 -31.06 47.87
CA GLN A 72 -13.18 -30.87 48.76
C GLN A 72 -13.66 -29.40 48.79
N ALA A 73 -12.71 -28.46 48.76
CA ALA A 73 -12.99 -27.02 48.72
C ALA A 73 -13.40 -26.48 47.35
N SER A 74 -13.46 -27.32 46.31
CA SER A 74 -13.84 -26.97 44.95
C SER A 74 -15.28 -27.36 44.64
N ARG A 75 -16.05 -26.48 43.94
CA ARG A 75 -17.41 -26.74 43.54
C ARG A 75 -17.50 -27.74 42.39
N HIS A 76 -16.62 -27.59 41.40
CA HIS A 76 -16.58 -28.42 40.19
C HIS A 76 -15.20 -29.07 40.03
N LEU A 77 -15.16 -30.23 39.38
CA LEU A 77 -13.94 -30.87 38.88
C LEU A 77 -13.95 -30.81 37.37
N ILE A 78 -12.89 -30.30 36.76
CA ILE A 78 -12.69 -30.30 35.32
C ILE A 78 -11.51 -31.23 35.03
N VAL A 79 -11.76 -32.30 34.30
CA VAL A 79 -10.76 -33.29 33.90
C VAL A 79 -10.32 -33.00 32.48
N ILE A 80 -9.02 -32.72 32.28
CA ILE A 80 -8.44 -32.67 30.94
C ILE A 80 -8.22 -34.09 30.46
N CYS A 81 -8.92 -34.45 29.38
CA CYS A 81 -8.89 -35.79 28.82
C CYS A 81 -7.94 -35.83 27.61
N SER A 82 -6.97 -36.74 27.70
CA SER A 82 -5.98 -37.09 26.69
C SER A 82 -5.52 -38.52 26.88
N PRO A 83 -4.80 -39.13 25.91
CA PRO A 83 -4.18 -40.44 26.13
C PRO A 83 -3.17 -40.46 27.30
N ASN A 84 -2.62 -39.28 27.67
CA ASN A 84 -1.75 -39.19 28.84
C ASN A 84 -2.55 -39.23 30.15
N SER A 85 -3.64 -38.49 30.23
CA SER A 85 -4.50 -38.46 31.43
C SER A 85 -5.26 -39.79 31.60
N ALA A 86 -5.59 -40.48 30.50
CA ALA A 86 -6.20 -41.83 30.55
C ALA A 86 -5.31 -42.85 31.29
N LYS A 87 -3.98 -42.75 31.12
CA LYS A 87 -2.99 -43.64 31.74
C LYS A 87 -2.54 -43.16 33.13
N SER A 88 -3.03 -42.02 33.60
CA SER A 88 -2.60 -41.44 34.87
C SER A 88 -3.39 -41.99 36.05
N GLU A 89 -2.72 -42.76 36.94
CA GLU A 89 -3.31 -43.21 38.19
C GLU A 89 -3.77 -42.06 39.07
N TRP A 90 -3.03 -40.94 39.02
CA TRP A 90 -3.31 -39.76 39.82
C TRP A 90 -4.63 -39.11 39.43
N VAL A 91 -4.84 -38.88 38.14
CA VAL A 91 -6.10 -38.37 37.59
C VAL A 91 -7.27 -39.30 37.98
N GLY A 92 -7.03 -40.60 37.94
CA GLY A 92 -8.03 -41.59 38.35
C GLY A 92 -8.40 -41.46 39.84
N LYS A 93 -7.42 -41.26 40.75
CA LYS A 93 -7.65 -41.04 42.18
C LYS A 93 -8.42 -39.75 42.46
N GLU A 94 -8.09 -38.66 41.77
CA GLU A 94 -8.78 -37.38 41.88
C GLU A 94 -10.25 -37.47 41.47
N ILE A 95 -10.54 -38.15 40.33
CA ILE A 95 -11.91 -38.42 39.88
C ILE A 95 -12.68 -39.23 40.89
N ALA A 96 -12.09 -40.36 41.38
CA ALA A 96 -12.75 -41.25 42.33
C ALA A 96 -13.03 -40.54 43.65
N PHE A 97 -12.09 -39.73 44.16
CA PHE A 97 -12.26 -38.95 45.38
C PHE A 97 -13.37 -37.92 45.22
N PHE A 98 -13.36 -37.13 44.14
CA PHE A 98 -14.39 -36.11 43.93
C PHE A 98 -15.79 -36.73 43.75
N HIS A 99 -15.86 -37.89 43.11
CA HIS A 99 -17.10 -38.66 42.99
C HIS A 99 -17.60 -39.12 44.36
N SER A 100 -16.71 -39.60 45.26
CA SER A 100 -17.07 -40.04 46.60
C SER A 100 -17.65 -38.94 47.49
N LEU A 101 -17.42 -37.65 47.16
CA LEU A 101 -18.05 -36.49 47.80
C LEU A 101 -19.54 -36.31 47.42
N GLY A 102 -20.10 -37.22 46.61
CA GLY A 102 -21.50 -37.12 46.13
C GLY A 102 -21.73 -36.07 45.08
N ARG A 103 -20.68 -35.59 44.38
CA ARG A 103 -20.73 -34.48 43.43
C ARG A 103 -20.54 -34.93 41.98
N LYS A 104 -21.09 -36.11 41.64
CA LYS A 104 -20.95 -36.69 40.28
C LYS A 104 -21.33 -35.71 39.19
N GLU A 105 -22.41 -34.96 39.34
CA GLU A 105 -22.92 -34.00 38.35
C GLU A 105 -22.00 -32.79 38.13
N ASN A 106 -21.07 -32.58 39.07
CA ASN A 106 -20.11 -31.46 38.99
C ASN A 106 -18.74 -31.89 38.40
N ILE A 107 -18.64 -33.10 37.85
CA ILE A 107 -17.47 -33.60 37.13
C ILE A 107 -17.65 -33.30 35.62
N HIS A 108 -16.74 -32.55 35.06
CA HIS A 108 -16.79 -32.13 33.65
C HIS A 108 -15.55 -32.57 32.90
N PHE A 109 -15.74 -33.10 31.69
CA PHE A 109 -14.65 -33.58 30.83
C PHE A 109 -14.35 -32.61 29.73
N PHE A 110 -13.07 -32.27 29.58
CA PHE A 110 -12.55 -31.39 28.52
C PHE A 110 -11.53 -32.18 27.69
N ILE A 111 -11.95 -32.65 26.53
CA ILE A 111 -11.16 -33.53 25.66
C ILE A 111 -10.26 -32.66 24.77
N VAL A 112 -8.94 -32.81 24.96
CA VAL A 112 -7.90 -32.07 24.25
C VAL A 112 -7.19 -32.90 23.19
N ASP A 113 -7.16 -34.21 23.39
CA ASP A 113 -6.56 -35.16 22.47
C ASP A 113 -7.20 -36.56 22.65
N GLY A 114 -7.11 -37.39 21.60
CA GLY A 114 -7.70 -38.70 21.57
C GLY A 114 -9.22 -38.73 21.39
N ALA A 115 -9.85 -39.87 21.70
CA ALA A 115 -11.29 -40.07 21.62
C ALA A 115 -11.77 -40.90 22.83
N PRO A 116 -12.99 -40.59 23.33
CA PRO A 116 -13.53 -41.34 24.47
C PRO A 116 -14.08 -42.70 24.02
N ASN A 117 -13.96 -43.70 24.91
CA ASN A 117 -14.53 -45.02 24.73
C ASN A 117 -14.00 -45.78 23.51
N THR A 118 -12.73 -45.60 23.17
CA THR A 118 -12.06 -46.39 22.14
C THR A 118 -11.50 -47.69 22.70
N ASN A 119 -11.30 -48.67 21.83
CA ASN A 119 -10.61 -49.91 22.19
C ASN A 119 -9.09 -49.81 22.05
N ASP A 120 -8.57 -48.69 21.50
CA ASP A 120 -7.15 -48.47 21.31
C ASP A 120 -6.57 -47.66 22.47
N PRO A 121 -5.63 -48.24 23.25
CA PRO A 121 -5.01 -47.56 24.39
C PRO A 121 -4.19 -46.31 24.04
N ASN A 122 -3.86 -46.10 22.74
CA ASN A 122 -3.12 -44.94 22.29
C ASN A 122 -4.02 -43.78 21.98
N THR A 123 -5.27 -44.02 21.69
CA THR A 123 -6.27 -42.98 21.37
C THR A 123 -7.32 -42.79 22.47
N GLU A 124 -7.47 -43.76 23.38
CA GLU A 124 -8.39 -43.62 24.52
C GLU A 124 -7.99 -42.44 25.41
N CYS A 125 -8.93 -41.54 25.64
CA CYS A 125 -8.70 -40.31 26.43
C CYS A 125 -9.42 -40.34 27.81
N PHE A 126 -10.33 -41.26 28.02
CA PHE A 126 -11.02 -41.41 29.31
C PHE A 126 -10.25 -42.33 30.26
N ASN A 127 -10.01 -41.80 31.46
CA ASN A 127 -9.39 -42.61 32.51
C ASN A 127 -10.28 -43.79 32.89
N PRO A 128 -9.74 -45.01 33.16
CA PRO A 128 -10.51 -46.18 33.59
C PRO A 128 -11.42 -45.95 34.80
N ALA A 129 -11.08 -45.00 35.66
CA ALA A 129 -11.93 -44.60 36.80
C ALA A 129 -13.31 -44.10 36.32
N ILE A 130 -13.39 -43.42 35.16
CA ILE A 130 -14.66 -42.89 34.61
C ILE A 130 -15.63 -44.05 34.32
N LYS A 131 -15.13 -45.13 33.67
CA LYS A 131 -15.94 -46.31 33.38
C LYS A 131 -16.34 -47.06 34.66
N ARG A 132 -15.40 -47.25 35.59
CA ARG A 132 -15.68 -47.91 36.89
C ARG A 132 -16.73 -47.21 37.71
N LEU A 133 -16.88 -45.88 37.58
CA LEU A 133 -17.85 -45.06 38.31
C LEU A 133 -19.15 -44.82 37.51
N GLY A 134 -19.33 -45.48 36.37
CA GLY A 134 -20.53 -45.36 35.53
C GLY A 134 -20.77 -43.99 34.96
N MET A 135 -19.67 -43.32 34.53
CA MET A 135 -19.69 -41.99 33.93
C MET A 135 -19.26 -41.99 32.46
N ASP A 136 -19.19 -43.14 31.84
CA ASP A 136 -18.74 -43.34 30.44
C ASP A 136 -19.69 -42.70 29.39
N ASN A 137 -20.96 -42.52 29.75
CA ASN A 137 -21.96 -41.87 28.86
C ASN A 137 -21.98 -40.31 28.96
N VAL A 138 -21.08 -39.69 29.71
CA VAL A 138 -21.04 -38.26 29.86
C VAL A 138 -20.31 -37.63 28.66
N LEU A 139 -21.02 -36.79 27.93
CA LEU A 139 -20.45 -36.00 26.82
C LEU A 139 -19.43 -34.98 27.31
N GLY A 140 -18.16 -35.15 26.95
CA GLY A 140 -17.12 -34.14 27.18
C GLY A 140 -17.20 -32.99 26.19
N ALA A 141 -16.69 -31.83 26.60
CA ALA A 141 -16.45 -30.75 25.65
C ALA A 141 -15.17 -31.08 24.86
N ASN A 142 -15.30 -31.31 23.55
CA ASN A 142 -14.23 -31.87 22.72
C ASN A 142 -13.72 -30.83 21.68
N ILE A 143 -12.43 -30.50 21.73
CA ILE A 143 -11.80 -29.57 20.79
C ILE A 143 -11.57 -30.21 19.41
N ASN A 144 -11.61 -31.53 19.30
CA ASN A 144 -11.36 -32.29 18.07
C ASN A 144 -12.65 -32.56 17.27
N GLU A 145 -13.84 -32.22 17.81
CA GLU A 145 -15.08 -32.27 17.04
C GLU A 145 -15.01 -31.36 15.79
N ARG A 146 -15.26 -31.97 14.62
CA ARG A 146 -15.20 -31.27 13.33
C ARG A 146 -16.53 -30.60 12.97
N ASN A 147 -17.03 -29.71 13.83
CA ASN A 147 -18.26 -28.94 13.55
C ASN A 147 -18.02 -27.78 12.58
N TYR A 148 -16.78 -27.32 12.46
CA TYR A 148 -16.34 -26.23 11.57
C TYR A 148 -15.03 -26.62 10.89
N SER A 149 -14.83 -26.14 9.67
CA SER A 149 -13.58 -26.34 8.90
C SER A 149 -12.36 -25.72 9.60
N TRP A 150 -12.57 -24.66 10.38
CA TRP A 150 -11.50 -23.97 11.11
C TRP A 150 -11.36 -24.55 12.53
N ARG A 151 -10.21 -25.18 12.78
CA ARG A 151 -9.87 -25.72 14.09
C ARG A 151 -10.07 -24.73 15.24
N TYR A 152 -9.75 -23.45 15.00
CA TYR A 152 -9.97 -22.38 15.99
C TYR A 152 -11.43 -22.31 16.47
N LEU A 153 -12.40 -22.38 15.56
CA LEU A 153 -13.83 -22.32 15.91
C LEU A 153 -14.27 -23.56 16.69
N ASN A 154 -13.73 -24.74 16.38
CA ASN A 154 -14.01 -25.97 17.14
C ASN A 154 -13.49 -25.86 18.58
N VAL A 155 -12.27 -25.33 18.76
CA VAL A 155 -11.71 -25.07 20.09
C VAL A 155 -12.55 -24.05 20.86
N GLN A 156 -12.96 -22.94 20.23
CA GLN A 156 -13.83 -21.94 20.88
C GLN A 156 -15.19 -22.54 21.26
N ARG A 157 -15.75 -23.43 20.42
CA ARG A 157 -17.00 -24.12 20.69
C ARG A 157 -16.87 -25.03 21.92
N ALA A 158 -15.80 -25.81 22.03
CA ALA A 158 -15.55 -26.65 23.18
C ALA A 158 -15.43 -25.83 24.48
N TYR A 159 -14.76 -24.69 24.47
CA TYR A 159 -14.72 -23.79 25.63
C TYR A 159 -16.13 -23.29 26.01
N VAL A 160 -16.96 -22.89 25.04
CA VAL A 160 -18.32 -22.44 25.33
C VAL A 160 -19.16 -23.60 25.87
N GLN A 161 -19.02 -24.83 25.32
CA GLN A 161 -19.70 -26.01 25.84
C GLN A 161 -19.34 -26.30 27.29
N LEU A 162 -18.07 -26.20 27.68
CA LEU A 162 -17.66 -26.36 29.06
C LEU A 162 -18.24 -25.26 29.94
N ILE A 163 -18.16 -24.01 29.52
CA ILE A 163 -18.70 -22.85 30.28
C ILE A 163 -20.21 -23.00 30.49
N THR A 164 -20.96 -23.45 29.49
CA THR A 164 -22.41 -23.65 29.62
C THR A 164 -22.77 -24.72 30.66
N LYS A 165 -21.99 -25.83 30.68
CA LYS A 165 -22.15 -26.86 31.70
C LYS A 165 -21.80 -26.36 33.11
N LEU A 166 -20.73 -25.60 33.25
CA LEU A 166 -20.30 -25.03 34.54
C LEU A 166 -21.29 -23.97 35.07
N LEU A 167 -21.96 -23.23 34.22
CA LEU A 167 -22.91 -22.19 34.62
C LEU A 167 -24.38 -22.63 34.58
N GLY A 168 -24.68 -23.83 34.07
CA GLY A 168 -26.07 -24.29 33.90
C GLY A 168 -26.87 -23.41 32.94
N VAL A 169 -26.25 -22.93 31.84
CA VAL A 169 -26.89 -22.05 30.84
C VAL A 169 -27.00 -22.79 29.50
N GLU A 170 -27.97 -22.37 28.69
CA GLU A 170 -28.15 -22.96 27.36
C GLU A 170 -27.00 -22.62 26.43
N PHE A 171 -26.53 -23.63 25.68
CA PHE A 171 -25.39 -23.51 24.77
C PHE A 171 -25.66 -22.49 23.64
N ASP A 172 -26.82 -22.54 23.01
CA ASP A 172 -27.09 -21.72 21.83
C ASP A 172 -27.07 -20.22 22.13
N THR A 173 -27.56 -19.82 23.27
CA THR A 173 -27.55 -18.42 23.72
C THR A 173 -26.13 -17.88 23.86
N LEU A 174 -25.24 -18.63 24.48
CA LEU A 174 -23.84 -18.24 24.67
C LEU A 174 -23.03 -18.33 23.35
N TRP A 175 -23.29 -19.38 22.57
CA TRP A 175 -22.55 -19.61 21.32
C TRP A 175 -22.85 -18.56 20.24
N GLN A 176 -24.12 -18.21 20.01
CA GLN A 176 -24.47 -17.16 19.05
C GLN A 176 -23.87 -15.81 19.43
N ARG A 177 -23.87 -15.50 20.71
CA ARG A 177 -23.25 -14.27 21.22
C ARG A 177 -21.75 -14.27 21.04
N HIS A 178 -21.08 -15.38 21.33
CA HIS A 178 -19.64 -15.55 21.11
C HIS A 178 -19.27 -15.36 19.63
N LYS A 179 -20.06 -15.94 18.72
CA LYS A 179 -19.89 -15.73 17.27
C LYS A 179 -20.01 -14.24 16.88
N ARG A 180 -20.98 -13.51 17.42
CA ARG A 180 -21.14 -12.07 17.14
C ARG A 180 -19.91 -11.28 17.58
N GLN A 181 -19.36 -11.56 18.76
CA GLN A 181 -18.13 -10.91 19.25
C GLN A 181 -16.93 -11.25 18.39
N LEU A 182 -16.78 -12.50 17.96
CA LEU A 182 -15.70 -12.89 17.06
C LEU A 182 -15.83 -12.18 15.71
N ARG A 183 -17.01 -12.14 15.11
CA ARG A 183 -17.24 -11.40 13.85
C ARG A 183 -16.91 -9.93 13.99
N ALA A 184 -17.36 -9.27 15.05
CA ALA A 184 -17.05 -7.85 15.28
C ALA A 184 -15.52 -7.59 15.33
N LYS A 185 -14.77 -8.43 16.05
CA LYS A 185 -13.30 -8.34 16.10
C LYS A 185 -12.65 -8.56 14.73
N TRP A 186 -13.18 -9.48 13.94
CA TRP A 186 -12.69 -9.70 12.57
C TRP A 186 -12.96 -8.49 11.67
N PHE A 187 -14.17 -7.91 11.73
CA PHE A 187 -14.49 -6.71 10.95
C PHE A 187 -13.61 -5.53 11.32
N THR A 188 -13.34 -5.30 12.61
CA THR A 188 -12.43 -4.22 13.02
C THR A 188 -10.99 -4.46 12.57
N ALA A 189 -10.50 -5.70 12.64
CA ALA A 189 -9.16 -6.03 12.16
C ALA A 189 -9.03 -5.85 10.64
N VAL A 190 -10.02 -6.30 9.86
CA VAL A 190 -10.05 -6.11 8.40
C VAL A 190 -10.12 -4.62 8.03
N ALA A 191 -10.96 -3.84 8.72
CA ALA A 191 -11.06 -2.40 8.49
C ALA A 191 -9.72 -1.69 8.72
N LEU A 192 -9.02 -2.03 9.82
CA LEU A 192 -7.68 -1.49 10.09
C LEU A 192 -6.66 -1.84 9.01
N ILE A 193 -6.65 -3.10 8.54
CA ILE A 193 -5.77 -3.52 7.45
C ILE A 193 -6.07 -2.73 6.18
N LEU A 194 -7.34 -2.54 5.83
CA LEU A 194 -7.73 -1.77 4.64
C LEU A 194 -7.29 -0.31 4.73
N ILE A 195 -7.39 0.32 5.91
CA ILE A 195 -6.91 1.69 6.13
C ILE A 195 -5.39 1.76 5.92
N VAL A 196 -4.63 0.83 6.51
CA VAL A 196 -3.16 0.78 6.36
C VAL A 196 -2.75 0.55 4.91
N VAL A 197 -3.40 -0.39 4.22
CA VAL A 197 -3.14 -0.65 2.79
C VAL A 197 -3.50 0.57 1.95
N GLY A 198 -4.64 1.21 2.21
CA GLY A 198 -5.05 2.43 1.51
C GLY A 198 -4.05 3.57 1.70
N ALA A 199 -3.59 3.81 2.93
CA ALA A 199 -2.56 4.81 3.22
C ALA A 199 -1.22 4.49 2.53
N PHE A 200 -0.82 3.22 2.50
CA PHE A 200 0.39 2.79 1.81
C PHE A 200 0.30 2.99 0.29
N VAL A 201 -0.81 2.60 -0.33
CA VAL A 201 -1.05 2.80 -1.78
C VAL A 201 -1.07 4.30 -2.12
N TRP A 202 -1.71 5.11 -1.28
CA TRP A 202 -1.74 6.57 -1.47
C TRP A 202 -0.33 7.18 -1.39
N ALA A 203 0.45 6.86 -0.35
CA ALA A 203 1.82 7.33 -0.19
C ALA A 203 2.73 6.89 -1.35
N TRP A 204 2.60 5.63 -1.77
CA TRP A 204 3.35 5.10 -2.91
C TRP A 204 2.98 5.78 -4.24
N SER A 205 1.69 6.04 -4.48
CA SER A 205 1.23 6.74 -5.69
C SER A 205 1.68 8.20 -5.72
N ALA A 206 1.75 8.86 -4.56
CA ALA A 206 2.22 10.23 -4.44
C ALA A 206 3.74 10.38 -4.71
N GLN A 207 4.51 9.32 -4.49
CA GLN A 207 5.97 9.32 -4.72
C GLN A 207 6.37 8.88 -6.14
N ARG A 208 5.41 8.46 -7.00
CA ARG A 208 5.75 8.08 -8.37
C ARG A 208 6.25 9.30 -9.15
N PRO A 209 7.43 9.21 -9.78
CA PRO A 209 7.91 10.28 -10.63
C PRO A 209 7.05 10.38 -11.89
N VAL A 210 6.95 11.59 -12.42
CA VAL A 210 6.30 11.90 -13.69
C VAL A 210 7.33 12.35 -14.71
N THR A 211 6.93 12.34 -15.98
CA THR A 211 7.70 12.89 -17.08
C THR A 211 7.08 14.21 -17.48
N VAL A 212 7.89 15.25 -17.56
CA VAL A 212 7.49 16.57 -18.00
C VAL A 212 8.01 16.80 -19.41
N SER A 213 7.14 17.23 -20.31
CA SER A 213 7.43 17.51 -21.72
C SER A 213 7.29 19.01 -21.97
N VAL A 214 8.34 19.63 -22.50
CA VAL A 214 8.36 21.06 -22.85
C VAL A 214 8.50 21.18 -24.36
N SER A 215 7.51 21.77 -25.01
CA SER A 215 7.54 22.17 -26.43
C SER A 215 7.95 23.63 -26.55
N LEU A 216 8.63 23.95 -27.64
CA LEU A 216 8.95 25.33 -28.00
C LEU A 216 7.85 25.93 -28.86
N GLU A 217 7.46 27.17 -28.60
CA GLU A 217 6.48 27.88 -29.38
C GLU A 217 7.10 29.21 -29.86
N GLU A 218 7.34 29.31 -31.16
CA GLU A 218 7.87 30.54 -31.75
C GLU A 218 6.78 31.62 -31.84
N VAL A 219 6.96 32.70 -31.12
CA VAL A 219 6.01 33.84 -31.07
C VAL A 219 6.19 34.80 -32.22
N THR A 220 7.39 34.82 -32.84
CA THR A 220 7.67 35.64 -33.99
C THR A 220 7.08 35.02 -35.26
N VAL A 221 6.68 35.88 -36.21
CA VAL A 221 6.11 35.45 -37.50
C VAL A 221 7.13 34.56 -38.23
N ALA A 222 6.75 33.34 -38.51
CA ALA A 222 7.59 32.36 -39.23
C ALA A 222 7.98 32.93 -40.60
N ASN A 223 9.28 33.01 -40.85
CA ASN A 223 9.80 33.33 -42.17
C ASN A 223 10.65 32.11 -42.62
N PRO A 224 10.25 31.43 -43.70
CA PRO A 224 10.92 30.19 -44.14
C PRO A 224 12.37 30.41 -44.57
N ASN A 225 12.79 31.63 -44.77
CA ASN A 225 14.18 31.96 -45.16
C ASN A 225 15.11 32.24 -43.96
N LEU A 226 14.59 32.16 -42.74
CA LEU A 226 15.44 32.32 -41.55
C LEU A 226 16.05 30.97 -41.14
N PRO A 227 17.28 30.98 -40.63
CA PRO A 227 17.90 29.74 -40.14
C PRO A 227 17.01 29.01 -39.12
N ALA A 228 16.86 27.71 -39.29
CA ALA A 228 16.18 26.88 -38.31
C ALA A 228 17.00 26.81 -37.03
N LEU A 229 16.34 26.48 -35.92
CA LEU A 229 17.02 26.14 -34.68
C LEU A 229 17.88 24.89 -34.91
N SER A 230 19.17 24.98 -34.64
CA SER A 230 20.11 23.89 -34.86
C SER A 230 20.56 23.20 -33.56
N ASP A 231 20.76 24.01 -32.50
CA ASP A 231 21.12 23.49 -31.14
C ASP A 231 20.67 24.50 -30.11
N ALA A 232 19.91 24.03 -29.15
CA ALA A 232 19.48 24.87 -28.01
C ALA A 232 19.38 24.02 -26.75
N GLU A 233 19.49 24.66 -25.62
CA GLU A 233 19.36 24.02 -24.31
C GLU A 233 18.13 24.56 -23.60
N ILE A 234 17.29 23.64 -23.13
CA ILE A 234 16.17 23.93 -22.25
C ILE A 234 16.52 23.43 -20.88
N THR A 235 16.51 24.35 -19.89
CA THR A 235 16.82 24.03 -18.50
C THR A 235 15.57 24.17 -17.66
N LEU A 236 15.25 23.12 -16.90
CA LEU A 236 14.19 23.11 -15.90
C LEU A 236 14.81 23.15 -14.51
N VAL A 237 14.47 24.15 -13.71
CA VAL A 237 14.95 24.37 -12.34
C VAL A 237 13.88 23.96 -11.35
N LEU A 238 14.15 22.94 -10.56
CA LEU A 238 13.25 22.36 -9.56
C LEU A 238 13.83 22.59 -8.14
N GLY A 239 13.82 23.83 -7.66
CA GLY A 239 14.54 24.21 -6.44
C GLY A 239 16.05 24.08 -6.62
N ASP A 240 16.70 23.17 -5.89
CA ASP A 240 18.15 22.93 -6.02
C ASP A 240 18.50 21.95 -7.15
N ASP A 241 17.52 21.26 -7.74
CA ASP A 241 17.71 20.31 -8.84
C ASP A 241 17.58 21.02 -10.19
N VAL A 242 18.66 21.04 -10.96
CA VAL A 242 18.74 21.70 -12.27
C VAL A 242 18.91 20.63 -13.34
N ARG A 243 18.03 20.60 -14.31
CA ARG A 243 18.04 19.61 -15.41
C ARG A 243 18.01 20.30 -16.74
N SER A 244 18.90 19.87 -17.65
CA SER A 244 18.99 20.43 -19.00
C SER A 244 18.77 19.35 -20.05
N VAL A 245 18.12 19.73 -21.14
CA VAL A 245 17.90 18.90 -22.32
C VAL A 245 18.24 19.73 -23.55
N ARG A 246 19.03 19.17 -24.48
CA ARG A 246 19.32 19.79 -25.77
C ARG A 246 18.28 19.41 -26.81
N VAL A 247 17.91 20.37 -27.63
CA VAL A 247 16.99 20.22 -28.74
C VAL A 247 17.62 20.78 -30.01
N SER A 248 17.42 20.11 -31.14
CA SER A 248 18.00 20.47 -32.44
C SER A 248 16.98 21.04 -33.44
N SER A 249 15.71 21.14 -33.04
CA SER A 249 14.66 21.74 -33.83
C SER A 249 13.52 22.26 -32.94
N LEU A 250 12.68 23.16 -33.49
CA LEU A 250 11.47 23.65 -32.82
C LEU A 250 10.44 22.55 -32.54
N ASP A 251 10.36 21.55 -33.43
CA ASP A 251 9.40 20.46 -33.30
C ASP A 251 9.83 19.41 -32.27
N GLN A 252 11.09 19.46 -31.82
CA GLN A 252 11.60 18.54 -30.83
C GLN A 252 11.12 18.92 -29.44
N VAL A 253 10.47 17.95 -28.79
CA VAL A 253 9.99 18.11 -27.41
C VAL A 253 11.08 17.75 -26.42
N ALA A 254 11.43 18.68 -25.52
CA ALA A 254 12.34 18.40 -24.42
C ALA A 254 11.63 17.60 -23.34
N THR A 255 12.22 16.44 -22.97
CA THR A 255 11.59 15.51 -22.06
C THR A 255 12.42 15.38 -20.78
N PHE A 256 11.84 15.76 -19.65
CA PHE A 256 12.43 15.66 -18.31
C PHE A 256 11.80 14.48 -17.56
N THR A 257 12.57 13.41 -17.37
CA THR A 257 12.12 12.22 -16.66
C THR A 257 12.37 12.29 -15.16
N ASN A 258 11.70 11.47 -14.37
CA ASN A 258 11.88 11.39 -12.90
C ASN A 258 11.59 12.68 -12.13
N VAL A 259 10.68 13.51 -12.61
CA VAL A 259 10.23 14.70 -11.88
C VAL A 259 9.30 14.25 -10.74
N PRO A 260 9.54 14.70 -9.48
CA PRO A 260 8.66 14.33 -8.37
C PRO A 260 7.23 14.84 -8.60
N LYS A 261 6.24 13.92 -8.54
CA LYS A 261 4.82 14.27 -8.74
C LYS A 261 4.31 15.33 -7.77
N ALA A 262 4.90 15.39 -6.58
CA ALA A 262 4.55 16.38 -5.56
C ALA A 262 4.84 17.83 -6.00
N LEU A 263 5.72 18.04 -7.00
CA LEU A 263 6.03 19.37 -7.53
C LEU A 263 5.06 19.83 -8.62
N LEU A 264 4.17 18.96 -9.12
CA LEU A 264 3.14 19.37 -10.09
C LEU A 264 2.26 20.48 -9.49
N GLY A 265 2.10 21.55 -10.24
CA GLY A 265 1.36 22.75 -9.81
C GLY A 265 2.17 23.76 -8.99
N SER A 266 3.46 23.50 -8.69
CA SER A 266 4.37 24.50 -8.14
C SER A 266 4.94 25.39 -9.24
N ASP A 267 5.43 26.55 -8.87
CA ASP A 267 6.13 27.46 -9.77
C ASP A 267 7.57 26.98 -9.96
N VAL A 268 7.99 26.84 -11.22
CA VAL A 268 9.33 26.38 -11.61
C VAL A 268 9.91 27.37 -12.63
N GLU A 269 11.22 27.50 -12.65
CA GLU A 269 11.91 28.34 -13.62
C GLU A 269 12.33 27.49 -14.83
N LEU A 270 11.96 27.97 -16.03
CA LEU A 270 12.40 27.45 -17.32
C LEU A 270 13.35 28.44 -17.96
N ARG A 271 14.47 27.92 -18.45
CA ARG A 271 15.46 28.69 -19.20
C ARG A 271 15.62 28.08 -20.59
N PHE A 272 15.80 28.97 -21.58
CA PHE A 272 16.10 28.59 -22.95
C PHE A 272 17.32 29.37 -23.39
N VAL A 273 18.30 28.69 -24.00
CA VAL A 273 19.50 29.26 -24.57
C VAL A 273 19.76 28.66 -25.94
N ASP A 274 19.89 29.48 -26.94
CA ASP A 274 20.29 29.10 -28.30
C ASP A 274 21.82 28.99 -28.38
N PHE A 275 22.32 27.86 -28.91
CA PHE A 275 23.75 27.60 -29.11
C PHE A 275 24.04 27.45 -30.60
N PRO A 276 24.36 28.53 -31.30
CA PRO A 276 24.68 28.46 -32.72
C PRO A 276 26.05 27.80 -32.93
N ASP A 277 26.21 27.19 -34.12
CA ASP A 277 27.49 26.64 -34.55
C ASP A 277 28.61 27.68 -34.67
N VAL A 278 28.22 28.96 -34.81
CA VAL A 278 29.15 30.10 -34.96
C VAL A 278 28.92 31.07 -33.79
N PRO A 279 29.96 31.48 -33.05
CA PRO A 279 29.82 32.48 -31.98
C PRO A 279 29.23 33.76 -32.48
N GLY A 280 28.18 34.25 -31.78
CA GLY A 280 27.43 35.46 -32.16
C GLY A 280 26.34 35.20 -33.19
N GLY A 281 26.11 33.95 -33.59
CA GLY A 281 25.06 33.56 -34.54
C GLY A 281 23.74 33.16 -33.89
N GLU A 282 23.52 33.45 -32.59
CA GLU A 282 22.27 33.17 -31.90
C GLU A 282 21.07 33.76 -32.68
N ASN A 283 20.10 32.92 -32.96
CA ASN A 283 18.91 33.30 -33.71
C ASN A 283 17.73 33.70 -32.81
N TYR A 284 17.78 33.23 -31.55
CA TYR A 284 16.70 33.44 -30.59
C TYR A 284 17.20 34.16 -29.34
N HIS A 285 16.33 35.00 -28.76
CA HIS A 285 16.61 35.61 -27.47
C HIS A 285 16.64 34.52 -26.37
N PRO A 286 17.59 34.60 -25.43
CA PRO A 286 17.55 33.73 -24.25
C PRO A 286 16.30 34.06 -23.44
N VAL A 287 15.59 33.04 -22.96
CA VAL A 287 14.39 33.17 -22.17
C VAL A 287 14.62 32.62 -20.78
N THR A 288 14.21 33.35 -19.77
CA THR A 288 14.07 32.87 -18.40
C THR A 288 12.69 33.24 -17.91
N THR A 289 11.87 32.24 -17.61
CA THR A 289 10.48 32.47 -17.20
C THR A 289 10.08 31.54 -16.10
N THR A 290 9.18 32.00 -15.24
CA THR A 290 8.58 31.17 -14.20
C THR A 290 7.22 30.69 -14.66
N MET A 291 6.99 29.38 -14.61
CA MET A 291 5.74 28.74 -15.05
C MET A 291 5.27 27.71 -14.04
N ARG A 292 3.98 27.45 -14.03
CA ARG A 292 3.42 26.34 -13.25
C ARG A 292 3.80 25.00 -13.86
N LEU A 293 4.42 24.13 -13.06
CA LEU A 293 4.83 22.81 -13.50
C LEU A 293 3.62 21.94 -13.85
N SER A 294 3.57 21.48 -15.08
CA SER A 294 2.58 20.50 -15.57
C SER A 294 3.29 19.41 -16.39
N GLU A 295 2.60 18.32 -16.66
CA GLU A 295 3.17 17.21 -17.46
C GLU A 295 3.47 17.64 -18.90
N THR A 296 2.75 18.65 -19.40
CA THR A 296 2.99 19.27 -20.71
C THR A 296 3.07 20.79 -20.54
N MET A 297 4.14 21.38 -21.08
CA MET A 297 4.39 22.81 -21.01
C MET A 297 4.75 23.34 -22.40
N SER A 298 4.41 24.60 -22.70
CA SER A 298 4.85 25.31 -23.91
C SER A 298 5.68 26.51 -23.49
N LEU A 299 6.91 26.58 -24.01
CA LEU A 299 7.83 27.70 -23.75
C LEU A 299 7.81 28.68 -24.95
N PRO A 300 7.28 29.89 -24.79
CA PRO A 300 7.33 30.88 -25.85
C PRO A 300 8.76 31.39 -26.04
N ILE A 301 9.24 31.31 -27.26
CA ILE A 301 10.55 31.84 -27.66
C ILE A 301 10.38 32.86 -28.79
N SER A 302 11.29 33.82 -28.87
CA SER A 302 11.25 34.83 -29.91
C SER A 302 12.61 34.99 -30.58
N ARG A 303 12.59 35.20 -31.88
CA ARG A 303 13.80 35.50 -32.66
C ARG A 303 14.36 36.86 -32.31
N ASP A 304 15.67 36.97 -32.34
CA ASP A 304 16.35 38.28 -32.28
C ASP A 304 16.26 38.98 -33.63
N THR A 305 15.16 39.71 -33.81
CA THR A 305 14.92 40.48 -35.07
C THR A 305 15.94 41.59 -35.26
N MET A 306 16.66 42.00 -34.26
CA MET A 306 17.71 43.04 -34.40
C MET A 306 18.93 42.52 -35.14
N LYS A 307 19.13 41.20 -35.17
CA LYS A 307 20.21 40.57 -35.93
C LYS A 307 19.89 40.34 -37.40
N TYR A 308 18.65 40.62 -37.80
CA TYR A 308 18.19 40.41 -39.17
C TYR A 308 17.80 41.72 -39.80
N GLY A 309 18.26 41.97 -41.01
CA GLY A 309 17.72 43.03 -41.85
C GLY A 309 16.65 42.54 -42.78
N MET A 310 15.80 43.43 -43.26
CA MET A 310 14.77 43.05 -44.21
C MET A 310 15.28 43.30 -45.65
N LEU A 311 15.37 42.26 -46.44
CA LEU A 311 15.63 42.33 -47.87
C LEU A 311 14.29 42.49 -48.58
N LYS A 312 14.02 43.69 -49.11
CA LYS A 312 12.88 43.93 -49.99
C LYS A 312 13.39 44.22 -51.38
N THR A 313 13.22 43.33 -52.28
CA THR A 313 13.71 43.43 -53.63
C THR A 313 12.74 42.81 -54.65
N ARG A 314 12.97 43.05 -55.93
CA ARG A 314 12.24 42.42 -57.01
C ARG A 314 13.24 41.80 -57.96
N LEU A 315 13.01 40.53 -58.27
CA LEU A 315 13.80 39.81 -59.26
C LEU A 315 13.28 40.12 -60.67
N VAL A 316 14.19 40.50 -61.55
CA VAL A 316 13.90 40.83 -62.97
C VAL A 316 14.95 40.19 -63.87
N ASP A 317 14.57 39.95 -65.11
CA ASP A 317 15.50 39.53 -66.18
C ASP A 317 16.27 40.79 -66.75
N ARG A 318 17.15 40.54 -67.67
CA ARG A 318 17.93 41.64 -68.34
C ARG A 318 17.05 42.67 -69.04
N ASN A 319 15.78 42.32 -69.34
CA ASN A 319 14.81 43.21 -69.97
C ASN A 319 13.87 43.85 -68.94
N TYR A 320 14.20 43.79 -67.63
CA TYR A 320 13.43 44.33 -66.53
C TYR A 320 12.03 43.68 -66.36
N ARG A 321 11.85 42.45 -66.85
CA ARG A 321 10.62 41.67 -66.65
C ARG A 321 10.72 40.93 -65.32
N SER A 322 9.68 40.96 -64.53
CA SER A 322 9.61 40.21 -63.28
C SER A 322 9.83 38.72 -63.48
N LEU A 323 10.57 38.12 -62.57
CA LEU A 323 10.79 36.69 -62.51
C LEU A 323 10.00 36.10 -61.31
N PRO A 324 8.76 35.61 -61.55
CA PRO A 324 7.95 35.02 -60.50
C PRO A 324 8.42 33.61 -60.21
N ASN A 325 8.31 33.20 -58.90
CA ASN A 325 8.68 31.85 -58.41
C ASN A 325 10.11 31.45 -58.76
N TYR A 326 11.01 32.44 -58.87
CA TYR A 326 12.40 32.20 -59.21
C TYR A 326 13.25 32.17 -57.95
N THR A 327 14.11 31.19 -57.80
CA THR A 327 14.95 31.03 -56.60
C THR A 327 16.37 31.52 -56.87
N ILE A 328 16.88 32.35 -56.01
CA ILE A 328 18.25 32.83 -55.99
C ILE A 328 18.94 32.35 -54.68
N ASP A 329 20.26 32.22 -54.72
CA ASP A 329 21.10 31.95 -53.58
C ASP A 329 21.89 33.18 -53.21
N ILE A 330 21.89 33.57 -51.94
CA ILE A 330 22.72 34.63 -51.39
C ILE A 330 23.53 34.02 -50.26
N GLU A 331 24.77 33.78 -50.50
CA GLU A 331 25.77 33.22 -49.54
C GLU A 331 25.21 31.95 -48.84
N GLY A 332 24.65 31.01 -49.61
CA GLY A 332 24.13 29.73 -49.10
C GLY A 332 22.67 29.80 -48.58
N MET A 333 22.03 30.96 -48.62
CA MET A 333 20.61 31.10 -48.29
C MET A 333 19.79 31.25 -49.55
N SER A 334 18.81 30.38 -49.75
CA SER A 334 17.91 30.37 -50.89
C SER A 334 16.70 31.26 -50.64
N PHE A 335 16.41 32.14 -51.59
CA PHE A 335 15.25 33.06 -51.58
C PHE A 335 14.44 32.87 -52.87
N THR A 336 13.15 32.67 -52.69
CA THR A 336 12.23 32.49 -53.85
C THR A 336 11.32 33.71 -53.96
N SER A 337 11.24 34.29 -55.15
CA SER A 337 10.33 35.40 -55.45
C SER A 337 8.86 34.94 -55.44
N ASP A 338 7.97 35.87 -55.08
CA ASP A 338 6.53 35.68 -55.15
C ASP A 338 6.00 35.64 -56.62
N ALA A 339 4.67 35.55 -56.79
CA ALA A 339 4.03 35.57 -58.10
C ALA A 339 4.25 36.89 -58.88
N ASN A 340 4.70 37.94 -58.23
CA ASN A 340 5.00 39.24 -58.81
C ASN A 340 6.51 39.50 -59.00
N GLY A 341 7.32 38.49 -58.62
CA GLY A 341 8.77 38.59 -58.66
C GLY A 341 9.39 39.28 -57.46
N ASN A 342 8.65 39.60 -56.38
CA ASN A 342 9.21 40.25 -55.21
C ASN A 342 9.79 39.22 -54.23
N ILE A 343 10.86 39.62 -53.57
CA ILE A 343 11.40 38.96 -52.35
C ILE A 343 11.21 39.94 -51.20
N ASP A 344 10.53 39.49 -50.18
CA ASP A 344 10.37 40.16 -48.89
C ASP A 344 10.77 39.19 -47.79
N ALA A 345 12.03 39.27 -47.36
CA ALA A 345 12.59 38.28 -46.48
C ALA A 345 13.60 38.88 -45.51
N TYR A 346 13.71 38.30 -44.33
CA TYR A 346 14.78 38.67 -43.40
C TYR A 346 16.08 37.96 -43.80
N ILE A 347 17.19 38.71 -43.78
CA ILE A 347 18.54 38.16 -43.92
C ILE A 347 19.35 38.45 -42.65
N PRO A 348 20.24 37.53 -42.26
CA PRO A 348 21.13 37.74 -41.11
C PRO A 348 21.97 39.00 -41.29
N GLN A 349 22.17 39.76 -40.20
CA GLN A 349 22.90 41.04 -40.24
C GLN A 349 24.32 40.90 -40.81
N HIS A 350 25.00 39.73 -40.52
CA HIS A 350 26.31 39.48 -41.04
C HIS A 350 26.38 39.27 -42.57
N LEU A 351 25.22 38.93 -43.18
CA LEU A 351 25.06 38.82 -44.62
C LEU A 351 24.65 40.16 -45.27
N GLN A 352 24.31 41.15 -44.46
CA GLN A 352 23.94 42.51 -44.93
C GLN A 352 25.21 43.27 -45.32
N ARG A 353 25.65 43.03 -46.51
CA ARG A 353 26.82 43.71 -47.09
C ARG A 353 26.42 44.75 -48.09
N GLU A 354 27.34 45.64 -48.43
CA GLU A 354 27.09 46.67 -49.44
C GLU A 354 26.90 46.08 -50.87
N SER A 355 27.34 44.82 -51.06
CA SER A 355 27.15 44.12 -52.33
C SER A 355 26.99 42.62 -52.12
N TYR A 356 26.12 41.98 -52.86
CA TYR A 356 25.88 40.55 -52.91
C TYR A 356 26.21 40.00 -54.29
N VAL A 357 26.76 38.81 -54.39
CA VAL A 357 26.92 38.11 -55.67
C VAL A 357 25.77 37.13 -55.81
N VAL A 358 24.91 37.36 -56.80
CA VAL A 358 23.78 36.48 -57.10
C VAL A 358 23.97 36.00 -58.53
N MET A 359 24.17 34.72 -58.74
CA MET A 359 24.29 34.08 -60.07
C MET A 359 25.27 34.80 -60.99
N ASN A 360 26.44 35.17 -60.52
CA ASN A 360 27.50 35.95 -61.20
C ASN A 360 27.27 37.44 -61.26
N ASP A 361 26.15 38.00 -60.79
CA ASP A 361 25.94 39.44 -60.68
C ASP A 361 26.22 39.95 -59.27
N THR A 362 26.86 41.14 -59.19
CA THR A 362 27.15 41.81 -57.91
C THR A 362 26.07 42.84 -57.63
N LEU A 363 25.29 42.64 -56.57
CA LEU A 363 24.34 43.64 -56.08
C LEU A 363 25.08 44.71 -55.25
N ARG A 364 24.91 45.98 -55.63
CA ARG A 364 25.46 47.10 -54.90
C ARG A 364 24.32 47.78 -54.11
N ASN A 365 24.63 48.11 -52.87
CA ASN A 365 23.75 48.93 -52.00
C ASN A 365 22.42 48.28 -51.62
N VAL A 366 22.45 47.16 -50.96
CA VAL A 366 21.28 46.65 -50.24
C VAL A 366 21.17 47.40 -48.90
N GLY A 367 20.62 48.59 -48.95
CA GLY A 367 20.24 49.28 -47.72
C GLY A 367 18.99 48.65 -47.12
N LEU A 368 18.91 48.58 -45.79
CA LEU A 368 17.79 47.99 -45.01
C LEU A 368 16.38 48.56 -45.36
N SER A 369 16.27 49.59 -46.21
CA SER A 369 15.01 50.27 -46.50
C SER A 369 14.76 50.54 -47.97
N SER A 370 15.62 50.17 -48.90
CA SER A 370 15.45 50.49 -50.33
C SER A 370 14.91 49.29 -51.11
N ARG A 371 13.87 49.50 -51.92
CA ARG A 371 13.45 48.55 -52.96
C ARG A 371 14.53 48.48 -54.03
N LEU A 372 15.27 47.42 -54.05
CA LEU A 372 16.25 47.14 -55.07
C LEU A 372 15.70 46.19 -56.12
N LEU A 373 16.14 46.37 -57.33
CA LEU A 373 15.93 45.39 -58.40
C LEU A 373 17.16 44.50 -58.44
N ILE A 374 16.93 43.20 -58.37
CA ILE A 374 17.96 42.18 -58.61
C ILE A 374 17.80 41.72 -60.05
N VAL A 375 18.77 42.01 -60.90
CA VAL A 375 18.79 41.56 -62.26
C VAL A 375 19.48 40.20 -62.29
N VAL A 376 18.76 39.20 -62.79
CA VAL A 376 19.26 37.82 -62.96
C VAL A 376 19.72 37.70 -64.40
N GLU A 377 20.96 37.28 -64.62
CA GLU A 377 21.53 37.07 -65.93
C GLU A 377 21.15 35.71 -66.54
#